data_835bd7451ce9ed1523f486d45837b9d1
#
_entry.id   835bd7451ce9ed1523f486d45837b9d1
#
_cell.length_a   1.000
_cell.length_b   1.000
_cell.length_c   1.000
_cell.angle_alpha   90.00
_cell.angle_beta   90.00
_cell.angle_gamma   90.00
#
_symmetry.space_group_name_H-M   'P 1'
#
loop_
_entity.id
_entity.type
_entity.pdbx_description
1 polymer ?
#
loop_
_entity_poly.entity_id
_entity_poly.type
_entity_poly.pdbx_seq_one_letter_code
_entity_poly.pdbx_strand_id
1 'polypeptide(L)'
;MTLPKAVEQYITVKRSLGFRFQSESVILAAFSKAIGKVHLGRIKPGAVRAYLDGHGPVTRHWHRKWETLRQFYRFAMACGLVQRSPLPAHAPKADTTFTAYIYTQAELQALLQAITPERTGRVSPQTVRALLLLLYGAGLRIGEALRLEIRDVDLQERLLCIRQSKFFNTRWVPIGPKLAQVLRDYERKGPTPDPSHQCFFRANRGTAVSRSTSERIFDRLRLAAGVKRTDGGRYQPRLHDLRHHGRGPSFSGLVSPGS
;
A
#
# COMPACT_ATOMS: atom_id res chain seq x y z
N MET A 1 -4.27 28.00 -23.38
CA MET A 1 -4.98 26.78 -22.93
C MET A 1 -5.47 26.94 -21.50
N THR A 2 -6.65 26.41 -21.13
CA THR A 2 -7.15 26.44 -19.74
C THR A 2 -6.54 25.32 -18.91
N LEU A 3 -6.43 25.51 -17.58
CA LEU A 3 -5.88 24.52 -16.67
C LEU A 3 -6.55 23.14 -16.79
N PRO A 4 -7.90 23.00 -16.79
CA PRO A 4 -8.53 21.69 -16.92
C PRO A 4 -8.12 20.95 -18.20
N LYS A 5 -8.08 21.65 -19.35
CA LYS A 5 -7.67 21.05 -20.62
C LYS A 5 -6.20 20.62 -20.62
N ALA A 6 -5.30 21.42 -20.04
CA ALA A 6 -3.88 21.07 -19.91
C ALA A 6 -3.66 19.85 -19.00
N VAL A 7 -4.40 19.76 -17.90
CA VAL A 7 -4.37 18.61 -16.97
C VAL A 7 -4.85 17.34 -17.67
N GLU A 8 -5.97 17.41 -18.38
CA GLU A 8 -6.51 16.27 -19.14
C GLU A 8 -5.50 15.77 -20.18
N GLN A 9 -4.93 16.69 -20.97
CA GLN A 9 -3.90 16.35 -21.97
C GLN A 9 -2.69 15.65 -21.31
N TYR A 10 -2.20 16.17 -20.19
CA TYR A 10 -1.07 15.57 -19.48
C TYR A 10 -1.38 14.17 -18.96
N ILE A 11 -2.57 13.96 -18.36
CA ILE A 11 -3.02 12.65 -17.88
C ILE A 11 -3.09 11.66 -19.05
N THR A 12 -3.64 12.07 -20.20
CA THR A 12 -3.74 11.25 -21.41
C THR A 12 -2.36 10.83 -21.89
N VAL A 13 -1.42 11.78 -22.01
CA VAL A 13 -0.03 11.48 -22.41
C VAL A 13 0.63 10.51 -21.43
N LYS A 14 0.45 10.69 -20.11
CA LYS A 14 1.03 9.76 -19.12
C LYS A 14 0.46 8.35 -19.23
N ARG A 15 -0.84 8.24 -19.48
CA ARG A 15 -1.50 6.94 -19.66
C ARG A 15 -1.10 6.24 -20.96
N SER A 16 -0.96 6.97 -22.06
CA SER A 16 -0.48 6.42 -23.34
C SER A 16 0.96 5.88 -23.25
N LEU A 17 1.78 6.46 -22.35
CA LEU A 17 3.11 5.96 -22.03
C LEU A 17 3.12 4.76 -21.05
N GLY A 18 1.96 4.17 -20.74
CA GLY A 18 1.83 2.98 -19.89
C GLY A 18 1.81 3.27 -18.38
N PHE A 19 1.83 4.52 -17.93
CA PHE A 19 1.72 4.83 -16.51
C PHE A 19 0.26 4.69 -16.04
N ARG A 20 0.02 4.01 -14.91
CA ARG A 20 -1.32 3.96 -14.27
C ARG A 20 -1.82 5.34 -13.86
N PHE A 21 -0.95 6.21 -13.42
CA PHE A 21 -1.16 7.63 -13.11
C PHE A 21 -2.44 7.94 -12.31
N GLN A 22 -2.79 7.06 -11.35
CA GLN A 22 -4.04 7.16 -10.60
C GLN A 22 -3.98 8.23 -9.50
N SER A 23 -2.93 8.18 -8.66
CA SER A 23 -2.81 9.11 -7.53
C SER A 23 -2.46 10.52 -7.98
N GLU A 24 -1.63 10.63 -9.01
CA GLU A 24 -1.23 11.89 -9.60
C GLU A 24 -2.41 12.56 -10.30
N SER A 25 -3.26 11.78 -10.99
CA SER A 25 -4.49 12.31 -11.62
C SER A 25 -5.48 12.86 -10.58
N VAL A 26 -5.62 12.21 -9.40
CA VAL A 26 -6.44 12.74 -8.29
C VAL A 26 -5.90 14.08 -7.78
N ILE A 27 -4.58 14.20 -7.60
CA ILE A 27 -3.93 15.44 -7.16
C ILE A 27 -4.15 16.55 -8.19
N LEU A 28 -3.97 16.26 -9.49
CA LEU A 28 -4.16 17.25 -10.57
C LEU A 28 -5.63 17.66 -10.73
N ALA A 29 -6.57 16.73 -10.58
CA ALA A 29 -8.00 17.03 -10.57
C ALA A 29 -8.38 17.93 -9.40
N ALA A 30 -7.87 17.65 -8.19
CA ALA A 30 -8.08 18.48 -7.01
C ALA A 30 -7.45 19.89 -7.19
N PHE A 31 -6.25 19.97 -7.76
CA PHE A 31 -5.64 21.25 -8.12
C PHE A 31 -6.46 22.04 -9.13
N SER A 32 -6.90 21.39 -10.19
CA SER A 32 -7.74 22.01 -11.23
C SER A 32 -9.06 22.51 -10.65
N LYS A 33 -9.68 21.77 -9.73
CA LYS A 33 -10.89 22.18 -9.02
C LYS A 33 -10.65 23.38 -8.10
N ALA A 34 -9.54 23.40 -7.37
CA ALA A 34 -9.19 24.48 -6.43
C ALA A 34 -8.88 25.81 -7.15
N ILE A 35 -8.21 25.76 -8.29
CA ILE A 35 -7.83 26.94 -9.09
C ILE A 35 -8.97 27.39 -10.00
N GLY A 36 -9.81 26.46 -10.47
CA GLY A 36 -10.89 26.73 -11.40
C GLY A 36 -10.46 26.78 -12.89
N LYS A 37 -11.41 27.22 -13.74
CA LYS A 37 -11.25 27.26 -15.20
C LYS A 37 -10.44 28.51 -15.64
N VAL A 38 -9.18 28.60 -15.25
CA VAL A 38 -8.28 29.74 -15.54
C VAL A 38 -7.33 29.37 -16.66
N HIS A 39 -6.88 30.37 -17.45
CA HIS A 39 -5.80 30.17 -18.42
C HIS A 39 -4.50 29.84 -17.69
N LEU A 40 -3.79 28.77 -18.15
CA LEU A 40 -2.64 28.21 -17.45
C LEU A 40 -1.55 29.24 -17.13
N GLY A 41 -1.26 30.14 -18.07
CA GLY A 41 -0.27 31.20 -17.88
C GLY A 41 -0.69 32.38 -16.97
N ARG A 42 -1.94 32.39 -16.47
CA ARG A 42 -2.46 33.40 -15.53
C ARG A 42 -2.49 32.92 -14.09
N ILE A 43 -2.06 31.68 -13.83
CA ILE A 43 -2.06 31.11 -12.47
C ILE A 43 -0.93 31.76 -11.66
N LYS A 44 -1.30 32.45 -10.59
CA LYS A 44 -0.37 33.15 -9.70
C LYS A 44 0.34 32.19 -8.75
N PRO A 45 1.63 32.42 -8.42
CA PRO A 45 2.37 31.60 -7.45
C PRO A 45 1.68 31.46 -6.10
N GLY A 46 1.03 32.53 -5.59
CA GLY A 46 0.28 32.50 -4.34
C GLY A 46 -0.87 31.52 -4.33
N ALA A 47 -1.61 31.37 -5.43
CA ALA A 47 -2.69 30.39 -5.55
C ALA A 47 -2.18 28.94 -5.53
N VAL A 48 -1.02 28.69 -6.19
CA VAL A 48 -0.38 27.38 -6.16
C VAL A 48 0.12 27.04 -4.77
N ARG A 49 0.70 28.02 -4.08
CA ARG A 49 1.18 27.85 -2.70
C ARG A 49 0.02 27.57 -1.74
N ALA A 50 -1.07 28.30 -1.83
CA ALA A 50 -2.26 28.05 -1.03
C ALA A 50 -2.82 26.63 -1.22
N TYR A 51 -2.84 26.11 -2.44
CA TYR A 51 -3.21 24.71 -2.71
C TYR A 51 -2.23 23.70 -2.11
N LEU A 52 -0.92 23.97 -2.18
CA LEU A 52 0.09 23.10 -1.59
C LEU A 52 -0.02 23.05 -0.07
N ASP A 53 -0.07 24.22 0.57
CA ASP A 53 -0.05 24.37 2.03
C ASP A 53 -1.35 23.87 2.66
N GLY A 54 -2.51 24.09 2.03
CA GLY A 54 -3.81 23.74 2.60
C GLY A 54 -3.98 24.35 4.00
N HIS A 55 -4.37 23.54 4.98
CA HIS A 55 -4.59 23.98 6.37
C HIS A 55 -3.63 23.31 7.37
N GLY A 56 -2.44 22.87 6.94
CA GLY A 56 -1.56 22.11 7.82
C GLY A 56 -0.08 22.23 7.51
N PRO A 57 0.75 21.56 8.33
CA PRO A 57 2.20 21.58 8.16
C PRO A 57 2.65 20.87 6.88
N VAL A 58 3.89 21.09 6.50
CA VAL A 58 4.53 20.40 5.36
C VAL A 58 4.63 18.91 5.68
N THR A 59 3.87 18.11 4.93
CA THR A 59 3.79 16.66 5.09
C THR A 59 4.31 15.93 3.85
N ARG A 60 4.42 14.59 3.91
CA ARG A 60 4.64 13.77 2.71
C ARG A 60 3.61 14.02 1.61
N HIS A 61 2.37 14.31 1.98
CA HIS A 61 1.31 14.63 1.02
C HIS A 61 1.58 15.96 0.33
N TRP A 62 2.07 16.96 1.07
CA TRP A 62 2.53 18.24 0.52
C TRP A 62 3.62 18.00 -0.54
N HIS A 63 4.67 17.25 -0.20
CA HIS A 63 5.75 16.91 -1.13
C HIS A 63 5.24 16.17 -2.37
N ARG A 64 4.28 15.27 -2.20
CA ARG A 64 3.67 14.56 -3.31
C ARG A 64 2.88 15.48 -4.23
N LYS A 65 2.10 16.43 -3.66
CA LYS A 65 1.43 17.47 -4.46
C LYS A 65 2.47 18.28 -5.24
N TRP A 66 3.50 18.78 -4.56
CA TRP A 66 4.54 19.60 -5.18
C TRP A 66 5.24 18.87 -6.31
N GLU A 67 5.67 17.63 -6.10
CA GLU A 67 6.33 16.84 -7.13
C GLU A 67 5.40 16.55 -8.33
N THR A 68 4.13 16.24 -8.08
CA THR A 68 3.14 16.04 -9.14
C THR A 68 2.95 17.29 -9.97
N LEU A 69 2.82 18.47 -9.33
CA LEU A 69 2.70 19.73 -10.02
C LEU A 69 4.00 20.11 -10.73
N ARG A 70 5.16 19.83 -10.15
CA ARG A 70 6.47 20.07 -10.79
C ARG A 70 6.58 19.33 -12.12
N GLN A 71 6.22 18.07 -12.15
CA GLN A 71 6.23 17.26 -13.38
C GLN A 71 5.19 17.77 -14.40
N PHE A 72 4.01 18.18 -13.93
CA PHE A 72 3.00 18.78 -14.79
C PHE A 72 3.48 20.09 -15.43
N TYR A 73 4.05 21.01 -14.65
CA TYR A 73 4.55 22.28 -15.20
C TYR A 73 5.79 22.11 -16.09
N ARG A 74 6.64 21.10 -15.81
CA ARG A 74 7.72 20.73 -16.74
C ARG A 74 7.18 20.31 -18.11
N PHE A 75 6.13 19.48 -18.12
CA PHE A 75 5.43 19.11 -19.35
C PHE A 75 4.82 20.35 -20.02
N ALA A 76 4.13 21.19 -19.27
CA ALA A 76 3.49 22.39 -19.81
C ALA A 76 4.50 23.37 -20.43
N MET A 77 5.67 23.52 -19.83
CA MET A 77 6.77 24.32 -20.39
C MET A 77 7.35 23.68 -21.66
N ALA A 78 7.56 22.37 -21.66
CA ALA A 78 8.08 21.66 -22.82
C ALA A 78 7.11 21.73 -24.03
N CYS A 79 5.80 21.78 -23.77
CA CYS A 79 4.77 21.97 -24.80
C CYS A 79 4.53 23.47 -25.17
N GLY A 80 5.27 24.40 -24.62
CA GLY A 80 5.08 25.84 -24.88
C GLY A 80 3.79 26.43 -24.29
N LEU A 81 3.11 25.75 -23.40
CA LEU A 81 1.84 26.20 -22.82
C LEU A 81 2.04 27.31 -21.77
N VAL A 82 3.20 27.34 -21.13
CA VAL A 82 3.65 28.38 -20.19
C VAL A 82 5.16 28.60 -20.35
N GLN A 83 5.59 29.81 -20.06
CA GLN A 83 7.03 30.16 -20.10
C GLN A 83 7.73 29.88 -18.78
N ARG A 84 7.02 29.96 -17.67
CA ARG A 84 7.55 29.78 -16.30
C ARG A 84 6.60 28.96 -15.44
N SER A 85 7.19 28.23 -14.52
CA SER A 85 6.43 27.51 -13.49
C SER A 85 6.08 28.46 -12.35
N PRO A 86 4.80 28.48 -11.88
CA PRO A 86 4.40 29.24 -10.70
C PRO A 86 4.71 28.54 -9.38
N LEU A 87 5.39 27.39 -9.42
CA LEU A 87 5.76 26.62 -8.22
C LEU A 87 6.93 27.28 -7.48
N PRO A 88 7.02 27.10 -6.15
CA PRO A 88 8.24 27.36 -5.41
C PRO A 88 9.42 26.61 -6.02
N ALA A 89 10.58 27.28 -6.16
CA ALA A 89 11.78 26.66 -6.75
C ALA A 89 12.25 25.43 -5.99
N HIS A 90 12.09 25.46 -4.66
CA HIS A 90 12.49 24.37 -3.77
C HIS A 90 11.32 23.94 -2.90
N ALA A 91 11.20 22.63 -2.68
CA ALA A 91 10.30 22.09 -1.66
C ALA A 91 10.93 22.33 -0.28
N PRO A 92 10.14 22.73 0.74
CA PRO A 92 10.62 22.76 2.12
C PRO A 92 11.13 21.40 2.55
N LYS A 93 12.15 21.37 3.42
CA LYS A 93 12.66 20.11 3.97
C LYS A 93 11.56 19.42 4.78
N ALA A 94 11.35 18.15 4.53
CA ALA A 94 10.42 17.37 5.35
C ALA A 94 11.06 16.99 6.67
N ASP A 95 10.41 17.31 7.79
CA ASP A 95 10.94 17.05 9.14
C ASP A 95 10.89 15.59 9.59
N THR A 96 10.50 14.65 8.73
CA THR A 96 10.25 13.29 9.19
C THR A 96 11.06 12.25 8.44
N THR A 97 12.09 11.74 9.09
CA THR A 97 12.63 10.39 8.83
C THR A 97 11.57 9.38 9.25
N PHE A 98 11.04 8.64 8.29
CA PHE A 98 10.16 7.51 8.59
C PHE A 98 11.02 6.34 9.07
N THR A 99 10.84 5.91 10.32
CA THR A 99 11.42 4.68 10.85
C THR A 99 10.35 3.58 10.87
N ALA A 100 10.58 2.50 10.13
CA ALA A 100 9.71 1.34 10.16
C ALA A 100 9.74 0.71 11.56
N TYR A 101 8.60 0.17 11.99
CA TYR A 101 8.53 -0.62 13.21
C TYR A 101 9.00 -2.05 12.93
N ILE A 102 9.88 -2.57 13.79
CA ILE A 102 10.35 -3.95 13.70
C ILE A 102 9.64 -4.76 14.79
N TYR A 103 8.80 -5.68 14.37
CA TYR A 103 8.07 -6.56 15.30
C TYR A 103 9.00 -7.58 15.93
N THR A 104 8.89 -7.74 17.23
CA THR A 104 9.51 -8.85 17.96
C THR A 104 8.73 -10.14 17.71
N GLN A 105 9.36 -11.29 18.00
CA GLN A 105 8.69 -12.57 17.93
C GLN A 105 7.52 -12.68 18.92
N ALA A 106 7.69 -12.14 20.12
CA ALA A 106 6.63 -12.10 21.15
C ALA A 106 5.42 -11.28 20.70
N GLU A 107 5.65 -10.12 20.10
CA GLU A 107 4.57 -9.28 19.56
C GLU A 107 3.83 -9.97 18.41
N LEU A 108 4.55 -10.66 17.52
CA LEU A 108 3.92 -11.43 16.46
C LEU A 108 3.08 -12.57 17.02
N GLN A 109 3.57 -13.29 18.06
CA GLN A 109 2.80 -14.31 18.76
C GLN A 109 1.53 -13.73 19.40
N ALA A 110 1.64 -12.59 20.09
CA ALA A 110 0.51 -11.88 20.68
C ALA A 110 -0.53 -11.47 19.62
N LEU A 111 -0.08 -10.96 18.47
CA LEU A 111 -0.96 -10.66 17.33
C LEU A 111 -1.71 -11.91 16.83
N LEU A 112 -1.02 -13.04 16.70
CA LEU A 112 -1.61 -14.29 16.23
C LEU A 112 -2.59 -14.89 17.27
N GLN A 113 -2.32 -14.75 18.57
CA GLN A 113 -3.22 -15.14 19.65
C GLN A 113 -4.46 -14.25 19.74
N ALA A 114 -4.34 -12.98 19.37
CA ALA A 114 -5.47 -12.05 19.33
C ALA A 114 -6.47 -12.31 18.20
N ILE A 115 -6.19 -13.26 17.29
CA ILE A 115 -7.08 -13.57 16.16
C ILE A 115 -8.30 -14.36 16.69
N THR A 116 -9.46 -13.73 16.70
CA THR A 116 -10.76 -14.35 17.01
C THR A 116 -11.80 -13.99 15.95
N PRO A 117 -12.88 -14.76 15.80
CA PRO A 117 -13.95 -14.45 14.86
C PRO A 117 -14.54 -13.05 15.02
N GLU A 118 -14.72 -12.60 16.28
CA GLU A 118 -15.28 -11.28 16.59
C GLU A 118 -14.40 -10.14 16.08
N ARG A 119 -13.07 -10.32 16.13
CA ARG A 119 -12.11 -9.32 15.66
C ARG A 119 -11.90 -9.35 14.16
N THR A 120 -12.05 -10.50 13.53
CA THR A 120 -11.86 -10.68 12.09
C THR A 120 -13.13 -10.43 11.28
N GLY A 121 -14.31 -10.64 11.85
CA GLY A 121 -15.61 -10.35 11.25
C GLY A 121 -15.88 -11.16 9.98
N ARG A 122 -15.94 -10.47 8.82
CA ARG A 122 -16.24 -11.12 7.53
C ARG A 122 -15.06 -11.86 6.89
N VAL A 123 -13.91 -11.90 7.56
CA VAL A 123 -12.72 -12.64 7.11
C VAL A 123 -12.42 -13.73 8.12
N SER A 124 -12.24 -14.97 7.69
CA SER A 124 -12.01 -16.08 8.63
C SER A 124 -10.71 -15.88 9.43
N PRO A 125 -10.64 -16.35 10.67
CA PRO A 125 -9.39 -16.38 11.45
C PRO A 125 -8.25 -17.05 10.70
N GLN A 126 -8.52 -18.10 9.94
CA GLN A 126 -7.55 -18.84 9.13
C GLN A 126 -6.96 -17.95 8.02
N THR A 127 -7.81 -17.18 7.32
CA THR A 127 -7.36 -16.24 6.29
C THR A 127 -6.46 -15.16 6.89
N VAL A 128 -6.87 -14.57 8.01
CA VAL A 128 -6.08 -13.52 8.68
C VAL A 128 -4.74 -14.07 9.17
N ARG A 129 -4.72 -15.25 9.79
CA ARG A 129 -3.51 -15.91 10.27
C ARG A 129 -2.54 -16.19 9.12
N ALA A 130 -3.02 -16.81 8.04
CA ALA A 130 -2.19 -17.12 6.86
C ALA A 130 -1.64 -15.85 6.21
N LEU A 131 -2.46 -14.80 6.07
CA LEU A 131 -2.05 -13.51 5.50
C LEU A 131 -0.96 -12.83 6.35
N LEU A 132 -1.11 -12.75 7.68
CA LEU A 132 -0.10 -12.15 8.55
C LEU A 132 1.23 -12.90 8.50
N LEU A 133 1.18 -14.24 8.55
CA LEU A 133 2.37 -15.08 8.45
C LEU A 133 3.05 -14.99 7.08
N LEU A 134 2.28 -14.86 6.00
CA LEU A 134 2.83 -14.62 4.67
C LEU A 134 3.54 -13.26 4.58
N LEU A 135 2.91 -12.18 5.08
CA LEU A 135 3.51 -10.85 5.06
C LEU A 135 4.81 -10.81 5.85
N TYR A 136 4.82 -11.45 7.00
CA TYR A 136 6.00 -11.56 7.87
C TYR A 136 7.10 -12.43 7.24
N GLY A 137 6.75 -13.64 6.79
CA GLY A 137 7.73 -14.62 6.36
C GLY A 137 8.27 -14.43 4.95
N ALA A 138 7.46 -13.93 4.02
CA ALA A 138 7.87 -13.68 2.64
C ALA A 138 8.17 -12.21 2.35
N GLY A 139 7.94 -11.29 3.30
CA GLY A 139 8.22 -9.87 3.13
C GLY A 139 7.44 -9.17 2.02
N LEU A 140 6.29 -9.73 1.63
CA LEU A 140 5.46 -9.18 0.55
C LEU A 140 4.81 -7.86 0.94
N ARG A 141 4.54 -7.01 -0.05
CA ARG A 141 3.62 -5.89 0.16
C ARG A 141 2.20 -6.42 0.32
N ILE A 142 1.39 -5.81 1.20
CA ILE A 142 -0.01 -6.22 1.39
C ILE A 142 -0.77 -6.29 0.06
N GLY A 143 -0.57 -5.31 -0.84
CA GLY A 143 -1.22 -5.33 -2.14
C GLY A 143 -0.68 -6.42 -3.09
N GLU A 144 0.51 -6.95 -2.90
CA GLU A 144 1.03 -8.10 -3.63
C GLU A 144 0.38 -9.38 -3.09
N ALA A 145 0.35 -9.56 -1.77
CA ALA A 145 -0.27 -10.71 -1.13
C ALA A 145 -1.77 -10.83 -1.48
N LEU A 146 -2.52 -9.73 -1.41
CA LEU A 146 -3.97 -9.73 -1.71
C LEU A 146 -4.30 -9.91 -3.21
N ARG A 147 -3.33 -9.73 -4.10
CA ARG A 147 -3.49 -10.00 -5.54
C ARG A 147 -3.03 -11.39 -5.96
N LEU A 148 -2.51 -12.21 -5.03
CA LEU A 148 -2.18 -13.59 -5.34
C LEU A 148 -3.44 -14.33 -5.78
N GLU A 149 -3.35 -14.99 -6.92
CA GLU A 149 -4.34 -15.94 -7.39
C GLU A 149 -3.92 -17.37 -6.99
N ILE A 150 -4.85 -18.31 -7.01
CA ILE A 150 -4.56 -19.72 -6.68
C ILE A 150 -3.41 -20.25 -7.55
N ARG A 151 -3.42 -19.93 -8.85
CA ARG A 151 -2.37 -20.34 -9.82
C ARG A 151 -0.99 -19.70 -9.57
N ASP A 152 -0.91 -18.67 -8.72
CA ASP A 152 0.34 -17.99 -8.38
C ASP A 152 1.05 -18.61 -7.19
N VAL A 153 0.42 -19.61 -6.54
CA VAL A 153 0.91 -20.23 -5.31
C VAL A 153 1.25 -21.69 -5.57
N ASP A 154 2.52 -21.97 -5.79
CA ASP A 154 3.03 -23.34 -5.89
C ASP A 154 3.54 -23.78 -4.52
N LEU A 155 2.70 -24.54 -3.80
CA LEU A 155 3.04 -25.05 -2.48
C LEU A 155 3.93 -26.29 -2.54
N GLN A 156 4.02 -26.98 -3.68
CA GLN A 156 4.89 -28.13 -3.89
C GLN A 156 6.33 -27.67 -4.06
N GLU A 157 6.57 -26.76 -4.98
CA GLU A 157 7.88 -26.14 -5.21
C GLU A 157 8.20 -25.02 -4.20
N ARG A 158 7.24 -24.64 -3.36
CA ARG A 158 7.35 -23.55 -2.37
C ARG A 158 7.72 -22.21 -3.00
N LEU A 159 7.05 -21.88 -4.09
CA LEU A 159 7.26 -20.68 -4.87
C LEU A 159 5.96 -19.84 -4.96
N LEU A 160 6.12 -18.53 -4.90
CA LEU A 160 5.03 -17.56 -5.14
C LEU A 160 5.37 -16.73 -6.37
N CYS A 161 4.47 -16.68 -7.35
CA CYS A 161 4.58 -15.82 -8.51
C CYS A 161 3.96 -14.46 -8.23
N ILE A 162 4.78 -13.44 -8.01
CA ILE A 162 4.29 -12.07 -7.76
C ILE A 162 4.20 -11.35 -9.10
N ARG A 163 2.98 -11.27 -9.64
CA ARG A 163 2.70 -10.60 -10.92
C ARG A 163 2.51 -9.10 -10.71
N GLN A 164 2.85 -8.32 -11.74
CA GLN A 164 2.61 -6.87 -11.79
C GLN A 164 3.07 -6.14 -10.52
N SER A 165 4.27 -6.44 -10.03
CA SER A 165 4.91 -5.69 -8.97
C SER A 165 5.21 -4.24 -9.42
N LYS A 166 5.91 -3.45 -8.63
CA LYS A 166 6.33 -2.11 -9.03
C LYS A 166 7.09 -2.18 -10.38
N PHE A 167 6.69 -1.36 -11.37
CA PHE A 167 7.18 -1.36 -12.76
C PHE A 167 6.77 -2.59 -13.61
N PHE A 168 5.62 -3.20 -13.34
CA PHE A 168 5.07 -4.35 -14.09
C PHE A 168 5.96 -5.60 -14.11
N ASN A 169 6.96 -5.69 -13.25
CA ASN A 169 7.83 -6.84 -13.17
C ASN A 169 7.15 -8.02 -12.46
N THR A 170 7.28 -9.20 -13.03
CA THR A 170 6.93 -10.47 -12.38
C THR A 170 8.18 -11.03 -11.71
N ARG A 171 8.03 -11.56 -10.49
CA ARG A 171 9.12 -12.24 -9.79
C ARG A 171 8.63 -13.45 -9.03
N TRP A 172 9.50 -14.43 -8.89
CA TRP A 172 9.30 -15.58 -8.03
C TRP A 172 9.87 -15.29 -6.64
N VAL A 173 9.13 -15.71 -5.61
CA VAL A 173 9.52 -15.56 -4.21
C VAL A 173 9.48 -16.93 -3.55
N PRO A 174 10.65 -17.49 -3.16
CA PRO A 174 10.68 -18.74 -2.43
C PRO A 174 10.16 -18.56 -1.01
N ILE A 175 9.45 -19.57 -0.50
CA ILE A 175 8.93 -19.61 0.86
C ILE A 175 9.50 -20.81 1.63
N GLY A 176 9.72 -20.61 2.92
CA GLY A 176 10.20 -21.70 3.77
C GLY A 176 9.14 -22.80 4.01
N PRO A 177 9.58 -24.02 4.39
CA PRO A 177 8.69 -25.18 4.53
C PRO A 177 7.56 -24.95 5.55
N LYS A 178 7.83 -24.26 6.65
CA LYS A 178 6.82 -23.95 7.67
C LYS A 178 5.75 -22.99 7.15
N LEU A 179 6.14 -21.96 6.38
CA LEU A 179 5.17 -21.05 5.74
C LEU A 179 4.35 -21.78 4.67
N ALA A 180 4.99 -22.63 3.87
CA ALA A 180 4.28 -23.46 2.90
C ALA A 180 3.24 -24.37 3.58
N GLN A 181 3.57 -24.93 4.75
CA GLN A 181 2.59 -25.72 5.52
C GLN A 181 1.40 -24.89 6.00
N VAL A 182 1.64 -23.68 6.52
CA VAL A 182 0.55 -22.75 6.91
C VAL A 182 -0.37 -22.44 5.73
N LEU A 183 0.20 -22.22 4.53
CA LEU A 183 -0.59 -21.93 3.34
C LEU A 183 -1.37 -23.16 2.84
N ARG A 184 -0.81 -24.39 2.93
CA ARG A 184 -1.55 -25.65 2.66
C ARG A 184 -2.73 -25.83 3.62
N ASP A 185 -2.50 -25.59 4.91
CA ASP A 185 -3.57 -25.70 5.91
C ASP A 185 -4.66 -24.67 5.67
N TYR A 186 -4.28 -23.45 5.25
CA TYR A 186 -5.24 -22.44 4.84
C TYR A 186 -6.01 -22.83 3.58
N GLU A 187 -5.36 -23.37 2.55
CA GLU A 187 -6.01 -23.82 1.32
C GLU A 187 -7.05 -24.91 1.61
N ARG A 188 -6.71 -25.85 2.50
CA ARG A 188 -7.59 -26.97 2.89
C ARG A 188 -8.74 -26.57 3.81
N LYS A 189 -8.49 -25.70 4.81
CA LYS A 189 -9.43 -25.36 5.90
C LYS A 189 -10.06 -23.97 5.77
N GLY A 190 -9.59 -23.15 4.83
CA GLY A 190 -10.06 -21.79 4.61
C GLY A 190 -11.40 -21.75 3.87
N PRO A 191 -11.93 -20.53 3.65
CA PRO A 191 -13.19 -20.36 2.92
C PRO A 191 -13.10 -20.94 1.50
N THR A 192 -14.16 -21.59 1.05
CA THR A 192 -14.25 -22.12 -0.32
C THR A 192 -14.11 -20.99 -1.35
N PRO A 193 -13.34 -21.18 -2.44
CA PRO A 193 -13.27 -20.19 -3.52
C PRO A 193 -14.66 -19.97 -4.13
N ASP A 194 -14.99 -18.71 -4.38
CA ASP A 194 -16.07 -18.37 -5.31
C ASP A 194 -15.56 -18.69 -6.73
N PRO A 195 -16.30 -19.50 -7.53
CA PRO A 195 -15.88 -19.87 -8.89
C PRO A 195 -15.56 -18.68 -9.80
N SER A 196 -16.20 -17.53 -9.55
CA SER A 196 -15.93 -16.28 -10.29
C SER A 196 -14.68 -15.53 -9.84
N HIS A 197 -14.05 -15.94 -8.73
CA HIS A 197 -12.89 -15.28 -8.12
C HIS A 197 -11.72 -16.24 -7.92
N GLN A 198 -10.60 -15.96 -8.58
CA GLN A 198 -9.38 -16.77 -8.48
C GLN A 198 -8.43 -16.32 -7.35
N CYS A 199 -8.89 -15.45 -6.42
CA CYS A 199 -8.05 -14.92 -5.35
C CYS A 199 -7.63 -16.02 -4.36
N PHE A 200 -6.35 -16.01 -3.97
CA PHE A 200 -5.84 -16.95 -2.97
C PHE A 200 -6.38 -16.61 -1.58
N PHE A 201 -6.28 -15.34 -1.13
CA PHE A 201 -6.83 -14.91 0.15
C PHE A 201 -8.29 -14.46 0.04
N ARG A 202 -9.18 -15.15 0.74
CA ARG A 202 -10.64 -15.05 0.60
C ARG A 202 -11.30 -14.63 1.91
N ALA A 203 -12.33 -13.80 1.79
CA ALA A 203 -13.30 -13.54 2.85
C ALA A 203 -14.24 -14.76 3.01
N ASN A 204 -15.09 -14.76 4.05
CA ASN A 204 -15.98 -15.89 4.37
C ASN A 204 -16.91 -16.30 3.21
N ARG A 205 -17.23 -15.37 2.29
CA ARG A 205 -18.07 -15.62 1.10
C ARG A 205 -17.25 -15.99 -0.15
N GLY A 206 -15.98 -16.35 -0.02
CA GLY A 206 -15.13 -16.71 -1.16
C GLY A 206 -14.57 -15.53 -1.96
N THR A 207 -14.98 -14.31 -1.71
CA THR A 207 -14.56 -13.10 -2.42
C THR A 207 -13.19 -12.58 -1.94
N ALA A 208 -12.52 -11.76 -2.73
CA ALA A 208 -11.22 -11.19 -2.39
C ALA A 208 -11.27 -10.32 -1.10
N VAL A 209 -10.26 -10.44 -0.26
CA VAL A 209 -10.08 -9.57 0.90
C VAL A 209 -9.56 -8.22 0.46
N SER A 210 -10.22 -7.12 0.87
CA SER A 210 -9.78 -5.78 0.54
C SER A 210 -8.62 -5.33 1.46
N ARG A 211 -7.77 -4.44 0.94
CA ARG A 211 -6.69 -3.85 1.71
C ARG A 211 -7.20 -3.10 2.95
N SER A 212 -8.25 -2.30 2.81
CA SER A 212 -8.84 -1.55 3.93
C SER A 212 -9.42 -2.46 5.01
N THR A 213 -9.98 -3.62 4.62
CA THR A 213 -10.45 -4.64 5.56
C THR A 213 -9.27 -5.23 6.32
N SER A 214 -8.19 -5.61 5.63
CA SER A 214 -6.99 -6.16 6.26
C SER A 214 -6.35 -5.19 7.25
N GLU A 215 -6.24 -3.90 6.88
CA GLU A 215 -5.70 -2.85 7.75
C GLU A 215 -6.57 -2.65 9.00
N ARG A 216 -7.90 -2.60 8.86
CA ARG A 216 -8.82 -2.48 10.02
C ARG A 216 -8.80 -3.70 10.95
N ILE A 217 -8.70 -4.90 10.40
CA ILE A 217 -8.55 -6.12 11.21
C ILE A 217 -7.23 -6.04 11.97
N PHE A 218 -6.14 -5.73 11.28
CA PHE A 218 -4.83 -5.61 11.90
C PHE A 218 -4.82 -4.59 13.05
N ASP A 219 -5.43 -3.42 12.89
CA ASP A 219 -5.50 -2.41 13.95
C ASP A 219 -6.25 -2.93 15.19
N ARG A 220 -7.33 -3.69 15.01
CA ARG A 220 -8.04 -4.35 16.12
C ARG A 220 -7.17 -5.40 16.83
N LEU A 221 -6.45 -6.22 16.06
CA LEU A 221 -5.54 -7.23 16.61
C LEU A 221 -4.39 -6.57 17.37
N ARG A 222 -3.79 -5.54 16.81
CA ARG A 222 -2.69 -4.78 17.42
C ARG A 222 -3.10 -4.18 18.77
N LEU A 223 -4.29 -3.59 18.84
CA LEU A 223 -4.84 -3.04 20.08
C LEU A 223 -5.09 -4.14 21.12
N ALA A 224 -5.70 -5.25 20.72
CA ALA A 224 -5.98 -6.39 21.60
C ALA A 224 -4.70 -7.09 22.09
N ALA A 225 -3.67 -7.14 21.25
CA ALA A 225 -2.36 -7.70 21.61
C ALA A 225 -1.47 -6.73 22.43
N GLY A 226 -1.93 -5.50 22.69
CA GLY A 226 -1.16 -4.49 23.42
C GLY A 226 0.10 -4.00 22.67
N VAL A 227 0.21 -4.26 21.36
CA VAL A 227 1.38 -3.87 20.56
C VAL A 227 1.32 -2.37 20.25
N LYS A 228 2.25 -1.64 20.80
CA LYS A 228 2.37 -0.18 20.66
C LYS A 228 3.83 0.25 20.56
N ARG A 229 4.07 1.34 19.84
CA ARG A 229 5.40 1.92 19.73
C ARG A 229 5.76 2.69 21.01
N THR A 230 6.94 2.44 21.54
CA THR A 230 7.49 3.09 22.74
C THR A 230 8.78 3.85 22.46
N ASP A 231 9.28 3.80 21.20
CA ASP A 231 10.54 4.41 20.75
C ASP A 231 10.40 5.88 20.29
N GLY A 232 9.29 6.55 20.63
CA GLY A 232 9.01 7.94 20.22
C GLY A 232 8.70 8.13 18.74
N GLY A 233 8.68 7.07 17.94
CA GLY A 233 8.35 7.15 16.52
C GLY A 233 6.91 7.64 16.28
N ARG A 234 6.73 8.49 15.29
CA ARG A 234 5.48 9.22 14.99
C ARG A 234 4.26 8.32 14.74
N TYR A 235 4.46 7.15 14.15
CA TYR A 235 3.38 6.27 13.72
C TYR A 235 3.36 4.98 14.52
N GLN A 236 2.18 4.56 14.96
CA GLN A 236 1.99 3.25 15.59
C GLN A 236 2.38 2.11 14.63
N PRO A 237 2.71 0.91 15.15
CA PRO A 237 3.04 -0.27 14.34
C PRO A 237 1.92 -0.57 13.34
N ARG A 238 2.26 -0.78 12.07
CA ARG A 238 1.30 -0.96 10.97
C ARG A 238 1.43 -2.33 10.34
N LEU A 239 0.37 -2.79 9.70
CA LEU A 239 0.38 -4.02 8.90
C LEU A 239 1.55 -4.05 7.89
N HIS A 240 1.86 -2.90 7.26
CA HIS A 240 2.96 -2.81 6.30
C HIS A 240 4.34 -3.04 6.93
N ASP A 241 4.49 -2.75 8.22
CA ASP A 241 5.78 -2.87 8.90
C ASP A 241 6.16 -4.33 9.15
N LEU A 242 5.21 -5.30 9.09
CA LEU A 242 5.50 -6.73 9.16
C LEU A 242 6.53 -7.20 8.11
N ARG A 243 6.56 -6.56 6.94
CA ARG A 243 7.55 -6.90 5.89
C ARG A 243 8.98 -6.44 6.18
N HIS A 244 9.15 -5.51 7.14
CA HIS A 244 10.46 -4.98 7.51
C HIS A 244 11.17 -5.83 8.56
N HIS A 245 10.68 -7.04 8.76
CA HIS A 245 11.37 -8.06 9.53
C HIS A 245 12.79 -8.21 8.97
N GLY A 246 13.76 -7.61 9.64
CA GLY A 246 15.16 -7.76 9.31
C GLY A 246 15.52 -9.25 9.36
N ARG A 247 16.64 -9.67 8.76
CA ARG A 247 17.18 -11.04 8.76
C ARG A 247 17.33 -11.61 10.19
N GLY A 248 16.23 -11.72 10.92
CA GLY A 248 16.10 -12.13 12.31
C GLY A 248 15.47 -13.52 12.44
N PRO A 249 15.28 -14.02 13.65
CA PRO A 249 15.21 -15.44 13.99
C PRO A 249 14.12 -16.20 13.23
N SER A 250 14.44 -17.45 12.97
CA SER A 250 13.65 -18.43 12.23
C SER A 250 12.18 -18.51 12.72
N PHE A 251 11.28 -18.84 11.79
CA PHE A 251 9.86 -19.22 11.99
C PHE A 251 9.61 -20.29 13.09
N SER A 252 10.67 -20.76 13.77
CA SER A 252 10.66 -21.95 14.59
C SER A 252 9.73 -21.94 15.82
N GLY A 253 9.33 -20.78 16.31
CA GLY A 253 8.42 -20.67 17.46
C GLY A 253 6.99 -20.21 17.14
N LEU A 254 6.64 -19.95 15.88
CA LEU A 254 5.38 -19.31 15.49
C LEU A 254 4.30 -20.30 15.04
N VAL A 255 4.69 -21.53 14.75
CA VAL A 255 3.80 -22.59 14.27
C VAL A 255 3.87 -23.73 15.25
N SER A 256 3.12 -23.65 16.35
CA SER A 256 2.78 -24.83 17.12
C SER A 256 1.76 -25.64 16.33
N PRO A 257 1.86 -26.99 16.24
CA PRO A 257 0.79 -27.81 15.68
C PRO A 257 -0.45 -27.58 16.54
N GLY A 258 -1.51 -27.09 15.90
CA GLY A 258 -2.74 -26.69 16.56
C GLY A 258 -3.46 -27.85 17.20
N SER A 259 -4.02 -27.61 18.36
CA SER A 259 -5.19 -28.27 18.90
C SER A 259 -6.41 -27.93 18.06
#